data_1ad2f1ac184f259524f950f4ea8fcb93
#
_entry.id   1ad2f1ac184f259524f950f4ea8fcb93
#
_cell.length_a   1.000
_cell.length_b   1.000
_cell.length_c   1.000
_cell.angle_alpha   90.00
_cell.angle_beta   90.00
_cell.angle_gamma   90.00
#
_symmetry.space_group_name_H-M   'P 1'
#
loop_
_entity.id
_entity.type
_entity.pdbx_description
1 polymer ?
#
loop_
_entity_poly.entity_id
_entity_poly.type
_entity_poly.pdbx_seq_one_letter_code
_entity_poly.pdbx_strand_id
1 'polypeptide(L)'
;HIIRHYLDKNNASVEVYRNNVIAAKDIIKKKPKGIIISPGPKTPDEAGISLELIKLASKKIPVLGICLGHQSIAQAYGGKIIRAENIMHGKLSTIKHDGSLIFKDMPQNFLATRYHSLIVEKSSLPNNLVINATSKDNYIMGIADINAKVYGLQFHPESHDTEHGFKLINNFI
;
A
#
# COMPACT_ATOMS: atom_id res chain seq x y z
N HIS A 1 8.45 0.07 -12.32
CA HIS A 1 8.21 0.60 -13.67
C HIS A 1 6.73 0.60 -14.06
N ILE A 2 5.92 -0.40 -13.71
CA ILE A 2 4.50 -0.49 -14.09
C ILE A 2 3.68 0.62 -13.41
N ILE A 3 3.88 0.87 -12.13
CA ILE A 3 3.18 1.95 -11.41
C ILE A 3 3.46 3.30 -12.07
N ARG A 4 4.72 3.57 -12.44
CA ARG A 4 5.09 4.77 -13.18
C ARG A 4 4.30 4.91 -14.50
N HIS A 5 4.15 3.83 -15.26
CA HIS A 5 3.39 3.84 -16.51
C HIS A 5 1.93 4.27 -16.30
N TYR A 6 1.29 3.82 -15.20
CA TYR A 6 -0.07 4.25 -14.86
C TYR A 6 -0.13 5.74 -14.49
N LEU A 7 0.87 6.24 -13.77
CA LEU A 7 0.94 7.65 -13.38
C LEU A 7 1.21 8.54 -14.60
N ASP A 8 2.10 8.13 -15.50
CA ASP A 8 2.41 8.85 -16.74
C ASP A 8 1.17 8.99 -17.65
N LYS A 9 0.29 7.97 -17.71
CA LYS A 9 -0.99 8.03 -18.43
C LYS A 9 -1.94 9.10 -17.89
N ASN A 10 -1.81 9.48 -16.63
CA ASN A 10 -2.60 10.53 -15.99
C ASN A 10 -1.93 11.91 -16.02
N ASN A 11 -0.91 12.10 -16.85
CA ASN A 11 -0.12 13.34 -16.94
C ASN A 11 0.51 13.76 -15.60
N ALA A 12 0.76 12.81 -14.69
CA ALA A 12 1.44 13.08 -13.45
C ALA A 12 2.96 13.14 -13.67
N SER A 13 3.61 14.18 -13.18
CA SER A 13 5.08 14.23 -13.10
C SER A 13 5.55 13.27 -12.01
N VAL A 14 6.35 12.26 -12.38
CA VAL A 14 6.76 11.18 -11.47
C VAL A 14 8.27 11.16 -11.28
N GLU A 15 8.70 11.33 -10.04
CA GLU A 15 10.08 11.08 -9.62
C GLU A 15 10.17 9.72 -8.92
N VAL A 16 11.17 8.91 -9.28
CA VAL A 16 11.37 7.57 -8.70
C VAL A 16 12.72 7.51 -8.00
N TYR A 17 12.69 7.10 -6.74
CA TYR A 17 13.88 6.94 -5.92
C TYR A 17 13.98 5.53 -5.36
N ARG A 18 15.19 5.00 -5.26
CA ARG A 18 15.44 3.83 -4.41
C ARG A 18 15.40 4.27 -2.94
N ASN A 19 14.95 3.37 -2.08
CA ASN A 19 14.76 3.64 -0.65
C ASN A 19 16.04 3.92 0.17
N ASN A 20 17.21 3.89 -0.46
CA ASN A 20 18.51 4.10 0.16
C ASN A 20 19.35 5.21 -0.51
N VAL A 21 18.78 5.98 -1.45
CA VAL A 21 19.54 7.00 -2.20
C VAL A 21 19.12 8.43 -1.88
N ILE A 22 18.06 8.63 -1.14
CA ILE A 22 17.55 9.95 -0.74
C ILE A 22 17.06 9.89 0.71
N ALA A 23 17.19 10.98 1.46
CA ALA A 23 16.64 11.05 2.80
C ALA A 23 15.13 11.33 2.78
N ALA A 24 14.37 10.77 3.73
CA ALA A 24 12.94 10.99 3.85
C ALA A 24 12.57 12.49 3.94
N LYS A 25 13.34 13.26 4.70
CA LYS A 25 13.15 14.71 4.84
C LYS A 25 13.27 15.46 3.52
N ASP A 26 14.15 15.02 2.61
CA ASP A 26 14.35 15.68 1.32
C ASP A 26 13.19 15.40 0.35
N ILE A 27 12.56 14.21 0.44
CA ILE A 27 11.30 13.94 -0.26
C ILE A 27 10.20 14.90 0.22
N ILE A 28 10.06 15.07 1.54
CA ILE A 28 9.04 15.98 2.12
C ILE A 28 9.27 17.43 1.69
N LYS A 29 10.53 17.90 1.64
CA LYS A 29 10.87 19.25 1.17
C LYS A 29 10.46 19.53 -0.28
N LYS A 30 10.42 18.50 -1.13
CA LYS A 30 9.95 18.61 -2.53
C LYS A 30 8.45 18.85 -2.64
N LYS A 31 7.69 18.72 -1.55
CA LYS A 31 6.23 18.92 -1.47
C LYS A 31 5.46 18.14 -2.56
N PRO A 32 5.68 16.83 -2.71
CA PRO A 32 4.95 16.06 -3.70
C PRO A 32 3.45 16.06 -3.40
N LYS A 33 2.61 15.91 -4.42
CA LYS A 33 1.15 15.79 -4.27
C LYS A 33 0.73 14.47 -3.63
N GLY A 34 1.53 13.42 -3.78
CA GLY A 34 1.34 12.11 -3.17
C GLY A 34 2.62 11.29 -3.20
N ILE A 35 2.70 10.28 -2.35
CA ILE A 35 3.84 9.38 -2.24
C ILE A 35 3.33 7.95 -2.42
N ILE A 36 3.98 7.17 -3.30
CA ILE A 36 3.73 5.74 -3.43
C ILE A 36 4.96 4.98 -2.94
N ILE A 37 4.76 4.13 -1.92
CA ILE A 37 5.78 3.21 -1.43
C ILE A 37 5.52 1.86 -2.11
N SER A 38 6.37 1.53 -3.06
CA SER A 38 6.22 0.36 -3.93
C SER A 38 6.56 -0.96 -3.22
N PRO A 39 6.18 -2.10 -3.83
CA PRO A 39 6.60 -3.41 -3.37
C PRO A 39 8.13 -3.53 -3.29
N GLY A 40 8.59 -4.37 -2.40
CA GLY A 40 10.00 -4.69 -2.24
C GLY A 40 10.21 -6.01 -1.50
N PRO A 41 11.43 -6.53 -1.49
CA PRO A 41 11.81 -7.72 -0.74
C PRO A 41 11.96 -7.42 0.76
N LYS A 42 12.05 -8.48 1.56
CA LYS A 42 12.38 -8.47 2.99
C LYS A 42 11.24 -7.90 3.87
N THR A 43 11.60 -7.22 4.94
CA THR A 43 10.69 -6.71 5.97
C THR A 43 10.66 -5.17 5.98
N PRO A 44 9.67 -4.54 6.63
CA PRO A 44 9.65 -3.08 6.79
C PRO A 44 10.90 -2.50 7.46
N ASP A 45 11.52 -3.21 8.38
CA ASP A 45 12.75 -2.75 9.05
C ASP A 45 13.93 -2.63 8.07
N GLU A 46 13.90 -3.41 7.00
CA GLU A 46 14.92 -3.41 5.95
C GLU A 46 14.51 -2.57 4.72
N ALA A 47 13.39 -1.87 4.79
CA ALA A 47 12.84 -1.06 3.69
C ALA A 47 13.43 0.37 3.60
N GLY A 48 14.63 0.59 4.16
CA GLY A 48 15.34 1.86 4.11
C GLY A 48 14.53 2.99 4.76
N ILE A 49 14.29 4.08 4.04
CA ILE A 49 13.61 5.27 4.56
C ILE A 49 12.08 5.11 4.73
N SER A 50 11.50 3.97 4.35
CA SER A 50 10.04 3.84 4.22
C SER A 50 9.29 4.15 5.53
N LEU A 51 9.74 3.62 6.66
CA LEU A 51 9.10 3.87 7.96
C LEU A 51 9.19 5.36 8.36
N GLU A 52 10.36 5.98 8.21
CA GLU A 52 10.56 7.40 8.50
C GLU A 52 9.72 8.27 7.57
N LEU A 53 9.69 7.95 6.27
CA LEU A 53 8.94 8.69 5.27
C LEU A 53 7.44 8.67 5.57
N ILE A 54 6.86 7.53 5.94
CA ILE A 54 5.44 7.40 6.33
C ILE A 54 5.14 8.32 7.52
N LYS A 55 5.96 8.29 8.56
CA LYS A 55 5.77 9.14 9.76
C LYS A 55 5.85 10.64 9.43
N LEU A 56 6.78 11.05 8.59
CA LEU A 56 6.94 12.46 8.19
C LEU A 56 5.84 12.94 7.24
N ALA A 57 5.34 12.08 6.36
CA ALA A 57 4.30 12.39 5.38
C ALA A 57 2.89 12.41 5.99
N SER A 58 2.63 11.59 7.03
CA SER A 58 1.32 11.48 7.68
C SER A 58 0.71 12.85 8.00
N LYS A 59 -0.57 13.04 7.64
CA LYS A 59 -1.34 14.29 7.75
C LYS A 59 -0.84 15.47 6.89
N LYS A 60 0.20 15.30 6.11
CA LYS A 60 0.78 16.37 5.26
C LYS A 60 0.66 16.04 3.78
N ILE A 61 0.98 14.80 3.42
CA ILE A 61 1.05 14.31 2.05
C ILE A 61 0.35 12.96 1.98
N PRO A 62 -0.58 12.74 1.05
CA PRO A 62 -1.19 11.44 0.84
C PRO A 62 -0.15 10.34 0.56
N VAL A 63 -0.33 9.17 1.16
CA VAL A 63 0.58 8.02 0.99
C VAL A 63 -0.20 6.78 0.56
N LEU A 64 0.29 6.08 -0.45
CA LEU A 64 -0.15 4.74 -0.83
C LEU A 64 1.01 3.76 -0.65
N GLY A 65 0.84 2.76 0.20
CA GLY A 65 1.78 1.64 0.36
C GLY A 65 1.26 0.38 -0.31
N ILE A 66 2.11 -0.27 -1.12
CA ILE A 66 1.78 -1.51 -1.82
C ILE A 66 2.67 -2.64 -1.32
N CYS A 67 2.08 -3.76 -0.91
CA CYS A 67 2.75 -4.96 -0.39
C CYS A 67 3.69 -4.61 0.78
N LEU A 68 5.01 -4.54 0.59
CA LEU A 68 5.94 -4.10 1.61
C LEU A 68 5.61 -2.68 2.12
N GLY A 69 5.14 -1.79 1.25
CA GLY A 69 4.67 -0.45 1.63
C GLY A 69 3.44 -0.47 2.55
N HIS A 70 2.49 -1.37 2.33
CA HIS A 70 1.35 -1.61 3.21
C HIS A 70 1.81 -2.09 4.60
N GLN A 71 2.72 -3.07 4.63
CA GLN A 71 3.29 -3.57 5.88
C GLN A 71 4.08 -2.48 6.62
N SER A 72 4.82 -1.65 5.88
CA SER A 72 5.54 -0.49 6.44
C SER A 72 4.59 0.54 7.05
N ILE A 73 3.42 0.78 6.44
CA ILE A 73 2.38 1.63 7.03
C ILE A 73 1.90 1.04 8.35
N ALA A 74 1.49 -0.21 8.37
CA ALA A 74 1.03 -0.85 9.59
C ALA A 74 2.08 -0.78 10.71
N GLN A 75 3.35 -1.07 10.41
CA GLN A 75 4.44 -1.02 11.39
C GLN A 75 4.76 0.41 11.84
N ALA A 76 4.75 1.40 10.94
CA ALA A 76 4.96 2.81 11.30
C ALA A 76 3.90 3.35 12.27
N TYR A 77 2.70 2.79 12.23
CA TYR A 77 1.58 3.08 13.14
C TYR A 77 1.59 2.23 14.41
N GLY A 78 2.54 1.30 14.57
CA GLY A 78 2.68 0.45 15.76
C GLY A 78 2.07 -0.95 15.63
N GLY A 79 1.54 -1.32 14.46
CA GLY A 79 1.08 -2.67 14.17
C GLY A 79 2.25 -3.66 14.02
N LYS A 80 1.97 -4.93 14.19
CA LYS A 80 2.94 -6.03 14.04
C LYS A 80 2.82 -6.70 12.68
N ILE A 81 3.96 -7.09 12.14
CA ILE A 81 4.06 -7.89 10.92
C ILE A 81 4.44 -9.31 11.32
N ILE A 82 3.63 -10.28 10.90
CA ILE A 82 3.80 -11.69 11.23
C ILE A 82 3.87 -12.55 9.97
N ARG A 83 4.34 -13.77 10.11
CA ARG A 83 4.36 -14.73 9.01
C ARG A 83 2.94 -15.26 8.75
N ALA A 84 2.54 -15.29 7.49
CA ALA A 84 1.29 -15.91 7.08
C ALA A 84 1.37 -17.44 7.21
N GLU A 85 0.27 -18.09 7.57
CA GLU A 85 0.18 -19.55 7.56
C GLU A 85 0.31 -20.08 6.13
N ASN A 86 -0.29 -19.39 5.17
CA ASN A 86 -0.24 -19.72 3.76
C ASN A 86 0.59 -18.70 2.98
N ILE A 87 1.71 -19.14 2.41
CA ILE A 87 2.55 -18.30 1.57
C ILE A 87 1.88 -18.12 0.21
N MET A 88 1.79 -16.85 -0.22
CA MET A 88 1.26 -16.48 -1.52
C MET A 88 2.39 -16.08 -2.47
N HIS A 89 2.44 -16.76 -3.62
CA HIS A 89 3.42 -16.46 -4.67
C HIS A 89 2.74 -16.49 -6.03
N GLY A 90 2.38 -15.30 -6.55
CA GLY A 90 1.69 -15.15 -7.83
C GLY A 90 0.28 -15.75 -7.86
N LYS A 91 -0.39 -15.87 -6.72
CA LYS A 91 -1.74 -16.43 -6.63
C LYS A 91 -2.78 -15.33 -6.66
N LEU A 92 -3.85 -15.57 -7.40
CA LEU A 92 -5.05 -14.74 -7.39
C LEU A 92 -5.88 -15.04 -6.15
N SER A 93 -6.42 -14.00 -5.55
CA SER A 93 -7.36 -14.08 -4.44
C SER A 93 -8.49 -13.09 -4.63
N THR A 94 -9.68 -13.50 -4.21
CA THR A 94 -10.86 -12.63 -4.19
C THR A 94 -10.72 -11.61 -3.06
N ILE A 95 -10.91 -10.34 -3.38
CA ILE A 95 -10.85 -9.22 -2.45
C ILE A 95 -12.24 -8.70 -2.15
N LYS A 96 -12.61 -8.69 -0.87
CA LYS A 96 -13.79 -7.99 -0.35
C LYS A 96 -13.36 -6.65 0.23
N HIS A 97 -14.12 -5.60 0.00
CA HIS A 97 -13.81 -4.25 0.49
C HIS A 97 -15.08 -3.51 0.90
N ASP A 98 -14.93 -2.42 1.63
CA ASP A 98 -16.05 -1.61 2.12
C ASP A 98 -16.55 -0.55 1.12
N GLY A 99 -15.93 -0.43 -0.04
CA GLY A 99 -16.25 0.56 -1.08
C GLY A 99 -15.76 1.97 -0.79
N SER A 100 -15.06 2.17 0.31
CA SER A 100 -14.58 3.50 0.71
C SER A 100 -13.27 3.90 0.07
N LEU A 101 -13.03 5.22 -0.05
CA LEU A 101 -11.73 5.79 -0.41
C LEU A 101 -11.17 5.23 -1.72
N ILE A 102 -10.02 4.55 -1.64
CA ILE A 102 -9.32 3.96 -2.79
C ILE A 102 -10.16 2.85 -3.48
N PHE A 103 -11.15 2.27 -2.79
CA PHE A 103 -12.08 1.27 -3.33
C PHE A 103 -13.38 1.88 -3.90
N LYS A 104 -13.46 3.20 -4.00
CA LYS A 104 -14.64 3.87 -4.57
C LYS A 104 -14.93 3.34 -5.99
N ASP A 105 -16.18 2.98 -6.23
CA ASP A 105 -16.68 2.46 -7.52
C ASP A 105 -15.95 1.19 -8.01
N MET A 106 -15.32 0.45 -7.12
CA MET A 106 -14.75 -0.86 -7.41
C MET A 106 -15.83 -1.95 -7.31
N PRO A 107 -15.82 -2.97 -8.18
CA PRO A 107 -16.70 -4.12 -8.01
C PRO A 107 -16.29 -4.93 -6.79
N GLN A 108 -17.28 -5.50 -6.10
CA GLN A 108 -17.00 -6.43 -5.01
C GLN A 108 -16.43 -7.74 -5.54
N ASN A 109 -15.61 -8.39 -4.73
CA ASN A 109 -15.04 -9.71 -5.03
C ASN A 109 -14.18 -9.75 -6.31
N PHE A 110 -13.47 -8.66 -6.62
CA PHE A 110 -12.51 -8.66 -7.71
C PHE A 110 -11.29 -9.54 -7.39
N LEU A 111 -10.63 -10.04 -8.44
CA LEU A 111 -9.41 -10.85 -8.29
C LEU A 111 -8.17 -9.97 -8.25
N ALA A 112 -7.27 -10.27 -7.31
CA ALA A 112 -6.01 -9.56 -7.19
C ALA A 112 -4.83 -10.51 -6.92
N THR A 113 -3.70 -10.19 -7.50
CA THR A 113 -2.46 -10.96 -7.38
C THR A 113 -1.79 -10.69 -6.03
N ARG A 114 -1.36 -11.77 -5.37
CA ARG A 114 -0.67 -11.73 -4.09
C ARG A 114 0.72 -12.37 -4.20
N TYR A 115 1.73 -11.66 -3.66
CA TYR A 115 3.13 -12.12 -3.55
C TYR A 115 3.65 -11.81 -2.16
N HIS A 116 3.22 -12.54 -1.12
CA HIS A 116 3.66 -12.25 0.23
C HIS A 116 3.69 -13.49 1.13
N SER A 117 4.66 -13.54 2.01
CA SER A 117 4.78 -14.48 3.12
C SER A 117 4.55 -13.82 4.49
N LEU A 118 4.51 -12.49 4.51
CA LEU A 118 4.25 -11.68 5.69
C LEU A 118 2.89 -10.99 5.56
N ILE A 119 2.24 -10.77 6.70
CA ILE A 119 0.94 -10.11 6.82
C ILE A 119 0.92 -9.20 8.04
N VAL A 120 0.00 -8.26 8.04
CA VAL A 120 -0.31 -7.45 9.22
C VAL A 120 -1.14 -8.27 10.20
N GLU A 121 -0.69 -8.32 11.46
CA GLU A 121 -1.44 -8.96 12.53
C GLU A 121 -2.65 -8.11 12.91
N LYS A 122 -3.85 -8.67 12.75
CA LYS A 122 -5.11 -7.96 12.94
C LYS A 122 -5.28 -7.42 14.37
N SER A 123 -4.90 -8.20 15.37
CA SER A 123 -5.02 -7.82 16.80
C SER A 123 -4.09 -6.69 17.23
N SER A 124 -3.05 -6.39 16.44
CA SER A 124 -2.07 -5.35 16.73
C SER A 124 -2.37 -4.01 16.07
N LEU A 125 -3.38 -3.94 15.19
CA LEU A 125 -3.69 -2.69 14.50
C LEU A 125 -4.18 -1.62 15.47
N PRO A 126 -3.60 -0.40 15.42
CA PRO A 126 -4.07 0.72 16.21
C PRO A 126 -5.43 1.25 15.69
N ASN A 127 -6.20 1.91 16.56
CA ASN A 127 -7.57 2.36 16.27
C ASN A 127 -7.68 3.38 15.12
N ASN A 128 -6.61 4.06 14.78
CA ASN A 128 -6.59 5.03 13.68
C ASN A 128 -6.33 4.40 12.29
N LEU A 129 -6.04 3.10 12.24
CA LEU A 129 -6.00 2.34 11.00
C LEU A 129 -7.23 1.45 10.87
N VAL A 130 -8.11 1.77 9.92
CA VAL A 130 -9.26 0.95 9.60
C VAL A 130 -8.91 -0.12 8.58
N ILE A 131 -9.45 -1.33 8.74
CA ILE A 131 -9.37 -2.39 7.74
C ILE A 131 -10.50 -2.15 6.73
N ASN A 132 -10.15 -1.86 5.48
CA ASN A 132 -11.12 -1.58 4.42
C ASN A 132 -11.15 -2.65 3.32
N ALA A 133 -10.27 -3.64 3.37
CA ALA A 133 -10.33 -4.82 2.50
C ALA A 133 -9.75 -6.07 3.17
N THR A 134 -10.33 -7.22 2.82
CA THR A 134 -9.90 -8.54 3.28
C THR A 134 -9.95 -9.57 2.15
N SER A 135 -9.15 -10.62 2.26
CA SER A 135 -9.22 -11.79 1.40
C SER A 135 -10.20 -12.83 1.95
N LYS A 136 -10.53 -13.85 1.14
CA LYS A 136 -11.41 -14.96 1.55
C LYS A 136 -10.86 -15.73 2.76
N ASP A 137 -9.55 -15.81 2.91
CA ASP A 137 -8.83 -16.41 4.04
C ASP A 137 -8.68 -15.45 5.24
N ASN A 138 -9.43 -14.34 5.26
CA ASN A 138 -9.51 -13.33 6.32
C ASN A 138 -8.20 -12.56 6.60
N TYR A 139 -7.24 -12.59 5.69
CA TYR A 139 -6.08 -11.72 5.81
C TYR A 139 -6.44 -10.28 5.45
N ILE A 140 -5.79 -9.32 6.10
CA ILE A 140 -5.93 -7.91 5.81
C ILE A 140 -5.33 -7.63 4.42
N MET A 141 -6.15 -7.09 3.52
CA MET A 141 -5.76 -6.74 2.15
C MET A 141 -5.76 -5.23 1.91
N GLY A 142 -6.42 -4.47 2.77
CA GLY A 142 -6.43 -3.02 2.74
C GLY A 142 -6.51 -2.42 4.13
N ILE A 143 -5.76 -1.34 4.35
CA ILE A 143 -5.81 -0.50 5.55
C ILE A 143 -5.84 0.98 5.16
N ALA A 144 -6.43 1.82 6.00
CA ALA A 144 -6.44 3.25 5.78
C ALA A 144 -6.45 4.04 7.09
N ASP A 145 -5.68 5.13 7.16
CA ASP A 145 -5.93 6.27 8.03
C ASP A 145 -6.58 7.37 7.20
N ILE A 146 -7.90 7.51 7.35
CA ILE A 146 -8.71 8.44 6.55
C ILE A 146 -8.29 9.89 6.81
N ASN A 147 -8.03 10.23 8.07
CA ASN A 147 -7.68 11.59 8.48
C ASN A 147 -6.28 12.00 7.99
N ALA A 148 -5.37 11.04 7.93
CA ALA A 148 -4.01 11.27 7.46
C ALA A 148 -3.84 11.07 5.95
N LYS A 149 -4.87 10.56 5.24
CA LYS A 149 -4.82 10.16 3.81
C LYS A 149 -3.70 9.15 3.54
N VAL A 150 -3.60 8.14 4.39
CA VAL A 150 -2.63 7.05 4.26
C VAL A 150 -3.38 5.77 3.95
N TYR A 151 -3.01 5.11 2.86
CA TYR A 151 -3.66 3.91 2.33
C TYR A 151 -2.65 2.80 2.13
N GLY A 152 -3.01 1.57 2.47
CA GLY A 152 -2.17 0.39 2.25
C GLY A 152 -2.92 -0.72 1.54
N LEU A 153 -2.31 -1.33 0.53
CA LEU A 153 -2.79 -2.50 -0.19
C LEU A 153 -1.78 -3.64 -0.06
N GLN A 154 -2.20 -4.80 0.47
CA GLN A 154 -1.33 -5.97 0.60
C GLN A 154 -1.12 -6.68 -0.75
N PHE A 155 -2.09 -6.63 -1.63
CA PHE A 155 -2.02 -7.18 -2.99
C PHE A 155 -1.34 -6.19 -3.96
N HIS A 156 -1.14 -6.63 -5.19
CA HIS A 156 -0.41 -5.89 -6.23
C HIS A 156 -1.38 -5.30 -7.27
N PRO A 157 -1.85 -4.04 -7.13
CA PRO A 157 -2.73 -3.40 -8.11
C PRO A 157 -2.04 -3.18 -9.46
N GLU A 158 -0.70 -3.12 -9.47
CA GLU A 158 0.09 -2.96 -10.69
C GLU A 158 0.25 -4.25 -11.50
N SER A 159 -0.08 -5.40 -10.93
CA SER A 159 0.00 -6.69 -11.65
C SER A 159 -1.03 -6.76 -12.77
N HIS A 160 -0.62 -7.31 -13.91
CA HIS A 160 -1.50 -7.52 -15.07
C HIS A 160 -2.75 -8.35 -14.72
N ASP A 161 -2.60 -9.33 -13.84
CA ASP A 161 -3.67 -10.24 -13.44
C ASP A 161 -4.56 -9.70 -12.31
N THR A 162 -4.29 -8.49 -11.81
CA THR A 162 -5.18 -7.81 -10.87
C THR A 162 -6.27 -7.06 -11.63
N GLU A 163 -7.53 -7.46 -11.38
CA GLU A 163 -8.67 -6.78 -11.96
C GLU A 163 -8.78 -5.35 -11.46
N HIS A 164 -9.05 -4.41 -12.36
CA HIS A 164 -9.26 -2.99 -12.05
C HIS A 164 -8.10 -2.30 -11.30
N GLY A 165 -6.88 -2.83 -11.37
CA GLY A 165 -5.73 -2.27 -10.67
C GLY A 165 -5.43 -0.81 -11.03
N PHE A 166 -5.62 -0.44 -12.30
CA PHE A 166 -5.51 0.95 -12.75
C PHE A 166 -6.51 1.89 -12.04
N LYS A 167 -7.75 1.44 -11.83
CA LYS A 167 -8.77 2.23 -11.13
C LYS A 167 -8.39 2.49 -9.67
N LEU A 168 -7.81 1.50 -8.97
CA LEU A 168 -7.30 1.67 -7.60
C LEU A 168 -6.22 2.76 -7.53
N ILE A 169 -5.27 2.73 -8.47
CA ILE A 169 -4.20 3.75 -8.53
C ILE A 169 -4.78 5.12 -8.86
N ASN A 170 -5.75 5.20 -9.79
CA ASN A 170 -6.45 6.46 -10.11
C ASN A 170 -7.24 7.03 -8.93
N ASN A 171 -7.86 6.19 -8.12
CA ASN A 171 -8.59 6.66 -6.95
C ASN A 171 -7.66 7.27 -5.88
N PHE A 172 -6.37 6.97 -5.94
CA PHE A 172 -5.38 7.59 -5.07
C PHE A 172 -4.88 8.95 -5.60
N ILE A 173 -4.75 9.11 -6.93
CA ILE A 173 -4.24 10.33 -7.58
C ILE A 173 -5.27 11.46 -7.50
#